data_25127e7e8fa489424105e6d5c010950a
#
_entry.id   25127e7e8fa489424105e6d5c010950a
#
_cell.length_a   1.000
_cell.length_b   1.000
_cell.length_c   1.000
_cell.angle_alpha   90.00
_cell.angle_beta   90.00
_cell.angle_gamma   90.00
#
_symmetry.space_group_name_H-M   'P 1'
#
loop_
_entity.id
_entity.type
_entity.pdbx_description
1 polymer ?
#
loop_
_entity_poly.entity_id
_entity_poly.type
_entity_poly.pdbx_seq_one_letter_code
_entity_poly.pdbx_strand_id
1 'polypeptide(L)'
;MQRVIGRVCARPRAGIQRRSDDFLRAVDSADILRRMRSALVILGLLTLACVGAVHAQLTNPIPAPIEKRGLAVELRELTRLPDTRGMLAQGQDVNPAGWARINVVRELADGRRFVNDSRGLIYLLGANNQPSVYLNITTMFPHAIYSRLASGLIGFDFHPEFAKNGLFYTVHGERAPGNPAMPHFIAPGYTRADVTHHNVISEWHATDPAAPTFMGTRRELLRIAHIVQNLTHPVSTVEFNPTATPGSPDYGLLYTSGSDLGFSNGGGPNANNPSQTQRPDSVVTAILRIDPRSPSVSKGTKGLGDYTVPMGNKFAADGDPRTLGEIYAYGFRNAHRFAWDPVDGTMFAFDIGMNNIEEINIVRNGENYGWMRREGIWENGIIRPGGALDQLIPLPPDVLDGKTKDGYVYPVAMYDHDEGVAISGGYAYRGRIAALRGKLVFGDISRGRIFAADLDALKKADDGVPRTVAPIEEVQVYVRDANGVRRDLSFQQLVDETMGTKLSRADLHIGRSRDGELLITSRQDGTIRMMIAN
;
A
#
# COMPACT_ATOMS: atom_id res chain seq x y z
N MET A 1 15.66 -63.33 7.65
CA MET A 1 15.63 -64.32 8.74
C MET A 1 14.56 -63.83 9.70
N GLN A 2 13.41 -64.36 9.59
CA GLN A 2 12.79 -65.46 10.34
C GLN A 2 12.57 -65.10 11.82
N ARG A 3 11.26 -64.90 12.15
CA ARG A 3 10.34 -65.75 12.96
C ARG A 3 10.53 -65.52 14.48
N VAL A 4 9.52 -65.55 15.38
CA VAL A 4 8.32 -66.36 15.55
C VAL A 4 7.51 -65.77 16.71
N ILE A 5 6.23 -65.50 16.60
CA ILE A 5 5.01 -66.11 17.13
C ILE A 5 5.03 -66.51 18.60
N GLY A 6 3.96 -66.14 19.31
CA GLY A 6 3.56 -66.69 20.61
C GLY A 6 2.19 -66.21 21.11
N ARG A 7 1.14 -66.91 20.67
CA ARG A 7 -0.21 -66.91 21.33
C ARG A 7 -0.15 -67.64 22.67
N VAL A 8 -1.04 -67.29 23.60
CA VAL A 8 -1.88 -68.32 24.31
C VAL A 8 -3.08 -67.65 25.00
N CYS A 9 -4.22 -68.27 24.76
CA CYS A 9 -5.52 -68.10 25.40
C CYS A 9 -5.60 -68.71 26.79
N ALA A 10 -6.52 -68.27 27.62
CA ALA A 10 -7.42 -69.14 28.39
C ALA A 10 -8.54 -68.38 29.16
N ARG A 11 -9.74 -68.75 28.94
CA ARG A 11 -10.91 -68.70 29.84
C ARG A 11 -10.91 -69.96 30.69
N PRO A 12 -11.88 -70.29 31.62
CA PRO A 12 -13.07 -69.59 32.13
C PRO A 12 -13.48 -69.93 33.61
N ARG A 13 -14.75 -69.63 33.89
CA ARG A 13 -15.68 -70.16 34.95
C ARG A 13 -15.81 -69.30 36.21
N ALA A 14 -16.95 -69.21 36.86
CA ALA A 14 -18.37 -69.52 36.72
C ALA A 14 -19.07 -69.12 38.03
N GLY A 15 -20.24 -68.61 37.89
CA GLY A 15 -21.38 -69.00 38.78
C GLY A 15 -21.66 -68.13 39.99
N ILE A 16 -22.83 -67.56 40.04
CA ILE A 16 -23.95 -67.99 40.91
C ILE A 16 -25.13 -67.06 40.58
N GLN A 17 -26.25 -67.78 40.44
CA GLN A 17 -27.59 -67.35 40.16
C GLN A 17 -28.33 -67.10 41.51
N ARG A 18 -29.20 -66.13 41.59
CA ARG A 18 -30.57 -66.16 42.19
C ARG A 18 -30.98 -64.82 42.79
N ARG A 19 -32.06 -64.44 42.43
CA ARG A 19 -33.48 -64.14 42.84
C ARG A 19 -33.74 -62.65 42.76
N SER A 20 -34.78 -62.18 42.32
CA SER A 20 -36.08 -62.44 41.80
C SER A 20 -36.94 -61.21 42.02
N ASP A 21 -37.63 -60.88 40.97
CA ASP A 21 -38.97 -60.29 40.96
C ASP A 21 -39.31 -59.04 41.78
N ASP A 22 -40.00 -58.23 41.05
CA ASP A 22 -40.91 -57.16 41.39
C ASP A 22 -40.40 -55.72 41.26
N PHE A 23 -40.75 -55.15 40.16
CA PHE A 23 -41.48 -53.89 40.00
C PHE A 23 -41.55 -53.46 38.54
N LEU A 24 -42.31 -54.16 37.71
CA LEU A 24 -42.80 -53.62 36.43
C LEU A 24 -43.94 -52.66 36.75
N ARG A 25 -43.65 -51.38 36.87
CA ARG A 25 -44.63 -50.33 36.57
C ARG A 25 -44.41 -49.90 35.13
N ALA A 26 -45.44 -50.10 34.33
CA ALA A 26 -45.54 -49.64 32.97
C ALA A 26 -45.31 -48.12 32.92
N VAL A 27 -44.14 -47.71 32.42
CA VAL A 27 -43.93 -46.34 32.01
C VAL A 27 -44.46 -46.28 30.59
N ASP A 28 -45.50 -45.51 30.40
CA ASP A 28 -46.19 -45.31 29.13
C ASP A 28 -45.17 -44.84 28.08
N SER A 29 -44.91 -45.68 27.10
CA SER A 29 -43.97 -45.40 25.99
C SER A 29 -44.33 -44.14 25.16
N ALA A 30 -45.61 -43.71 25.29
CA ALA A 30 -46.12 -42.49 24.68
C ALA A 30 -45.56 -41.22 25.35
N ASP A 31 -45.29 -41.23 26.63
CA ASP A 31 -44.80 -40.10 27.41
C ASP A 31 -43.26 -39.89 27.20
N ILE A 32 -42.52 -40.99 27.03
CA ILE A 32 -41.10 -40.93 26.69
C ILE A 32 -40.92 -40.40 25.28
N LEU A 33 -41.72 -40.84 24.30
CA LEU A 33 -41.71 -40.35 22.94
C LEU A 33 -42.13 -38.87 22.83
N ARG A 34 -43.08 -38.43 23.67
CA ARG A 34 -43.48 -37.02 23.74
C ARG A 34 -42.37 -36.13 24.31
N ARG A 35 -41.71 -36.56 25.39
CA ARG A 35 -40.55 -35.83 25.98
C ARG A 35 -39.34 -35.82 25.07
N MET A 36 -39.07 -36.90 24.33
CA MET A 36 -37.99 -36.93 23.33
C MET A 36 -38.30 -36.04 22.11
N ARG A 37 -39.55 -35.97 21.64
CA ARG A 37 -39.95 -35.05 20.57
C ARG A 37 -39.86 -33.59 21.02
N SER A 38 -40.24 -33.26 22.24
CA SER A 38 -40.10 -31.89 22.78
C SER A 38 -38.63 -31.51 22.99
N ALA A 39 -37.79 -32.44 23.46
CA ALA A 39 -36.35 -32.21 23.61
C ALA A 39 -35.64 -32.06 22.25
N LEU A 40 -36.04 -32.83 21.22
CA LEU A 40 -35.53 -32.72 19.87
C LEU A 40 -35.95 -31.42 19.16
N VAL A 41 -37.19 -30.94 19.43
CA VAL A 41 -37.64 -29.65 18.90
C VAL A 41 -36.93 -28.47 19.60
N ILE A 42 -36.71 -28.57 20.91
CA ILE A 42 -35.94 -27.54 21.65
C ILE A 42 -34.47 -27.58 21.26
N LEU A 43 -33.86 -28.75 21.05
CA LEU A 43 -32.50 -28.87 20.57
C LEU A 43 -32.36 -28.40 19.11
N GLY A 44 -33.38 -28.68 18.27
CA GLY A 44 -33.45 -28.16 16.89
C GLY A 44 -33.66 -26.65 16.82
N LEU A 45 -34.41 -26.06 17.74
CA LEU A 45 -34.58 -24.61 17.85
C LEU A 45 -33.33 -23.90 18.44
N LEU A 46 -32.61 -24.55 19.36
CA LEU A 46 -31.33 -24.06 19.88
C LEU A 46 -30.19 -24.20 18.87
N THR A 47 -30.19 -25.24 18.01
CA THR A 47 -29.23 -25.36 16.91
C THR A 47 -29.55 -24.41 15.76
N LEU A 48 -30.81 -24.04 15.53
CA LEU A 48 -31.14 -22.96 14.56
C LEU A 48 -30.82 -21.56 15.11
N ALA A 49 -30.76 -21.35 16.40
CA ALA A 49 -30.34 -20.08 17.01
C ALA A 49 -28.82 -19.92 17.08
N CYS A 50 -28.05 -21.00 16.83
CA CYS A 50 -26.59 -21.00 16.69
C CYS A 50 -26.12 -21.03 15.24
N VAL A 51 -26.99 -20.96 14.24
CA VAL A 51 -26.60 -20.53 12.89
C VAL A 51 -26.26 -19.07 13.02
N GLY A 52 -24.96 -18.80 13.14
CA GLY A 52 -24.39 -17.48 13.28
C GLY A 52 -25.06 -16.54 12.28
N ALA A 53 -25.39 -15.36 12.72
CA ALA A 53 -25.84 -14.31 11.84
C ALA A 53 -24.82 -14.24 10.69
N VAL A 54 -25.19 -14.74 9.52
CA VAL A 54 -24.46 -14.45 8.28
C VAL A 54 -24.62 -12.94 8.15
N HIS A 55 -23.59 -12.22 8.60
CA HIS A 55 -23.54 -10.79 8.39
C HIS A 55 -23.53 -10.62 6.87
N ALA A 56 -24.60 -10.08 6.32
CA ALA A 56 -24.64 -9.73 4.91
C ALA A 56 -23.43 -8.82 4.66
N GLN A 57 -22.66 -9.13 3.61
CA GLN A 57 -21.59 -8.27 3.15
C GLN A 57 -22.16 -6.87 2.92
N LEU A 58 -21.51 -5.85 3.47
CA LEU A 58 -21.86 -4.47 3.16
C LEU A 58 -21.45 -4.20 1.72
N THR A 59 -22.43 -3.98 0.85
CA THR A 59 -22.19 -3.72 -0.59
C THR A 59 -21.86 -2.27 -0.88
N ASN A 60 -22.23 -1.36 0.01
CA ASN A 60 -21.91 0.07 -0.04
C ASN A 60 -21.71 0.56 1.40
N PRO A 61 -20.48 0.51 1.92
CA PRO A 61 -20.18 0.86 3.30
C PRO A 61 -20.28 2.37 3.57
N ILE A 62 -20.11 3.23 2.55
CA ILE A 62 -20.20 4.69 2.64
C ILE A 62 -21.23 5.21 1.63
N PRO A 63 -22.54 5.14 1.93
CA PRO A 63 -23.60 5.43 0.95
C PRO A 63 -23.65 6.88 0.44
N ALA A 64 -23.03 7.82 1.16
CA ALA A 64 -23.04 9.22 0.77
C ALA A 64 -21.98 9.46 -0.33
N PRO A 65 -22.37 9.92 -1.53
CA PRO A 65 -21.41 10.18 -2.59
C PRO A 65 -20.49 11.36 -2.25
N ILE A 66 -19.27 11.35 -2.80
CA ILE A 66 -18.35 12.49 -2.71
C ILE A 66 -18.95 13.67 -3.49
N GLU A 67 -19.14 14.78 -2.81
CA GLU A 67 -19.81 15.95 -3.34
C GLU A 67 -18.96 16.72 -4.37
N LYS A 68 -19.62 17.24 -5.41
CA LYS A 68 -19.08 18.21 -6.37
C LYS A 68 -19.53 19.60 -5.95
N ARG A 69 -18.63 20.35 -5.29
CA ARG A 69 -18.94 21.69 -4.76
C ARG A 69 -18.53 22.83 -5.70
N GLY A 70 -18.31 22.52 -6.97
CA GLY A 70 -17.93 23.50 -7.99
C GLY A 70 -16.45 23.85 -8.01
N LEU A 71 -15.62 23.13 -7.25
CA LEU A 71 -14.17 23.25 -7.30
C LEU A 71 -13.66 22.68 -8.63
N ALA A 72 -13.13 23.55 -9.51
CA ALA A 72 -12.66 23.16 -10.82
C ALA A 72 -11.30 23.80 -11.14
N VAL A 73 -10.41 23.04 -11.80
CA VAL A 73 -9.08 23.48 -12.17
C VAL A 73 -8.78 23.20 -13.63
N GLU A 74 -7.99 24.07 -14.26
CA GLU A 74 -7.46 23.83 -15.59
C GLU A 74 -6.29 22.85 -15.54
N LEU A 75 -6.29 21.85 -16.43
CA LEU A 75 -5.14 21.03 -16.72
C LEU A 75 -4.47 21.51 -18.01
N ARG A 76 -3.26 22.02 -17.89
CA ARG A 76 -2.46 22.45 -19.04
C ARG A 76 -1.32 21.46 -19.28
N GLU A 77 -1.22 20.98 -20.51
CA GLU A 77 -0.08 20.12 -20.90
C GLU A 77 1.24 20.89 -20.76
N LEU A 78 2.18 20.26 -20.09
CA LEU A 78 3.53 20.74 -19.88
C LEU A 78 4.50 20.10 -20.87
N THR A 79 4.43 18.77 -20.99
CA THR A 79 5.24 17.98 -21.92
C THR A 79 4.70 16.55 -22.00
N ARG A 80 5.13 15.82 -23.03
CA ARG A 80 4.93 14.39 -23.18
C ARG A 80 6.27 13.69 -23.29
N LEU A 81 6.44 12.59 -22.55
CA LEU A 81 7.66 11.77 -22.63
C LEU A 81 7.71 11.00 -23.97
N PRO A 82 8.90 10.61 -24.42
CA PRO A 82 9.07 9.73 -25.57
C PRO A 82 8.29 8.43 -25.43
N ASP A 83 7.90 7.86 -26.56
CA ASP A 83 7.27 6.55 -26.61
C ASP A 83 8.28 5.45 -26.24
N THR A 84 7.97 4.72 -25.17
CA THR A 84 8.82 3.62 -24.67
C THR A 84 8.17 2.24 -24.86
N ARG A 85 7.08 2.15 -25.64
CA ARG A 85 6.45 0.86 -25.99
C ARG A 85 7.45 -0.03 -26.74
N GLY A 86 7.50 -1.30 -26.35
CA GLY A 86 8.43 -2.27 -26.92
C GLY A 86 9.88 -2.16 -26.43
N MET A 87 10.19 -1.24 -25.52
CA MET A 87 11.54 -1.08 -24.95
C MET A 87 11.96 -2.32 -24.13
N LEU A 88 11.04 -2.94 -23.43
CA LEU A 88 11.29 -4.15 -22.64
C LEU A 88 10.99 -5.40 -23.50
N ALA A 89 11.72 -6.48 -23.26
CA ALA A 89 11.51 -7.75 -23.94
C ALA A 89 10.08 -8.30 -23.68
N GLN A 90 9.61 -9.13 -24.60
CA GLN A 90 8.28 -9.76 -24.50
C GLN A 90 8.09 -10.46 -23.14
N GLY A 91 6.97 -10.21 -22.49
CA GLY A 91 6.63 -10.75 -21.18
C GLY A 91 7.27 -10.01 -19.99
N GLN A 92 8.09 -9.00 -20.23
CA GLN A 92 8.62 -8.12 -19.19
C GLN A 92 7.74 -6.87 -18.98
N ASP A 93 6.97 -6.48 -19.98
CA ASP A 93 5.99 -5.39 -19.89
C ASP A 93 4.58 -5.95 -19.99
N VAL A 94 3.80 -5.83 -18.93
CA VAL A 94 2.41 -6.32 -18.89
C VAL A 94 1.38 -5.26 -19.24
N ASN A 95 1.81 -4.02 -19.46
CA ASN A 95 0.99 -2.98 -20.06
C ASN A 95 1.72 -2.36 -21.26
N PRO A 96 1.90 -3.15 -22.35
CA PRO A 96 2.67 -2.70 -23.51
C PRO A 96 1.97 -1.57 -24.28
N ALA A 97 0.66 -1.33 -24.04
CA ALA A 97 -0.10 -0.31 -24.76
C ALA A 97 0.16 1.12 -24.26
N GLY A 98 0.55 1.29 -23.00
CA GLY A 98 0.85 2.61 -22.45
C GLY A 98 2.05 3.27 -23.14
N TRP A 99 1.93 4.55 -23.50
CA TRP A 99 2.95 5.32 -24.23
C TRP A 99 4.26 5.41 -23.47
N ALA A 100 4.23 6.03 -22.27
CA ALA A 100 5.31 6.03 -21.27
C ALA A 100 4.66 5.93 -19.89
N ARG A 101 5.26 5.18 -18.98
CA ARG A 101 4.62 4.81 -17.70
C ARG A 101 5.12 5.68 -16.56
N ILE A 102 4.70 6.96 -16.59
CA ILE A 102 5.07 7.94 -15.56
C ILE A 102 4.51 7.55 -14.20
N ASN A 103 5.38 7.51 -13.19
CA ASN A 103 4.99 7.17 -11.84
C ASN A 103 5.29 8.26 -10.80
N VAL A 104 6.44 8.92 -10.91
CA VAL A 104 6.91 9.93 -9.96
C VAL A 104 7.52 11.10 -10.72
N VAL A 105 7.25 12.31 -10.24
CA VAL A 105 7.92 13.53 -10.65
C VAL A 105 8.60 14.12 -9.43
N ARG A 106 9.87 14.52 -9.57
CA ARG A 106 10.65 15.21 -8.53
C ARG A 106 11.26 16.48 -9.09
N GLU A 107 11.17 17.56 -8.33
CA GLU A 107 11.82 18.83 -8.67
C GLU A 107 12.81 19.22 -7.59
N LEU A 108 14.06 19.45 -7.99
CA LEU A 108 15.14 19.82 -7.08
C LEU A 108 15.09 21.30 -6.70
N ALA A 109 15.86 21.65 -5.67
CA ALA A 109 15.98 23.03 -5.20
C ALA A 109 16.53 24.00 -6.27
N ASP A 110 17.29 23.50 -7.23
CA ASP A 110 17.83 24.25 -8.36
C ASP A 110 16.87 24.39 -9.56
N GLY A 111 15.66 23.82 -9.44
CA GLY A 111 14.61 23.88 -10.45
C GLY A 111 14.66 22.77 -11.50
N ARG A 112 15.67 21.89 -11.47
CA ARG A 112 15.69 20.71 -12.35
C ARG A 112 14.57 19.75 -11.98
N ARG A 113 13.85 19.28 -13.00
CA ARG A 113 12.72 18.36 -12.82
C ARG A 113 13.03 17.00 -13.43
N PHE A 114 12.81 15.97 -12.65
CA PHE A 114 13.06 14.59 -13.04
C PHE A 114 11.76 13.79 -13.01
N VAL A 115 11.64 12.85 -13.96
CA VAL A 115 10.43 12.03 -14.14
C VAL A 115 10.88 10.61 -14.44
N ASN A 116 10.32 9.62 -13.73
CA ASN A 116 10.59 8.23 -14.09
C ASN A 116 9.54 7.66 -15.05
N ASP A 117 10.00 6.77 -15.89
CA ASP A 117 9.20 5.77 -16.59
C ASP A 117 9.44 4.41 -15.92
N SER A 118 8.36 3.76 -15.49
CA SER A 118 8.45 2.45 -14.82
C SER A 118 9.13 1.37 -15.67
N ARG A 119 9.33 1.60 -16.97
CA ARG A 119 10.13 0.74 -17.86
C ARG A 119 11.64 0.84 -17.63
N GLY A 120 12.09 1.67 -16.70
CA GLY A 120 13.48 1.72 -16.25
C GLY A 120 14.25 2.98 -16.60
N LEU A 121 13.56 4.07 -16.92
CA LEU A 121 14.17 5.34 -17.25
C LEU A 121 13.87 6.41 -16.21
N ILE A 122 14.84 7.29 -15.97
CA ILE A 122 14.62 8.61 -15.36
C ILE A 122 14.97 9.63 -16.41
N TYR A 123 14.06 10.54 -16.69
CA TYR A 123 14.25 11.68 -17.57
C TYR A 123 14.54 12.94 -16.76
N LEU A 124 15.44 13.77 -17.26
CA LEU A 124 15.58 15.18 -16.90
C LEU A 124 14.76 16.00 -17.88
N LEU A 125 13.88 16.85 -17.37
CA LEU A 125 13.19 17.86 -18.17
C LEU A 125 14.07 19.11 -18.22
N GLY A 126 14.64 19.36 -19.38
CA GLY A 126 15.50 20.53 -19.66
C GLY A 126 14.71 21.82 -19.87
N ALA A 127 15.34 22.80 -20.48
CA ALA A 127 14.68 24.03 -20.90
C ALA A 127 13.46 23.69 -21.77
N ASN A 128 12.38 24.46 -21.62
CA ASN A 128 11.10 24.22 -22.30
C ASN A 128 10.49 22.83 -22.03
N ASN A 129 10.85 22.21 -20.90
CA ASN A 129 10.37 20.90 -20.46
C ASN A 129 10.67 19.74 -21.45
N GLN A 130 11.69 19.86 -22.28
CA GLN A 130 12.10 18.81 -23.21
C GLN A 130 12.76 17.65 -22.44
N PRO A 131 12.25 16.40 -22.54
CA PRO A 131 12.81 15.27 -21.84
C PRO A 131 14.11 14.76 -22.47
N SER A 132 15.12 14.50 -21.64
CA SER A 132 16.35 13.78 -22.00
C SER A 132 16.59 12.66 -20.96
N VAL A 133 17.16 11.53 -21.40
CA VAL A 133 17.41 10.41 -20.50
C VAL A 133 18.55 10.76 -19.53
N TYR A 134 18.23 10.83 -18.25
CA TYR A 134 19.20 11.01 -17.18
C TYR A 134 19.79 9.67 -16.74
N LEU A 135 18.95 8.65 -16.46
CA LEU A 135 19.37 7.32 -16.06
C LEU A 135 18.58 6.27 -16.84
N ASN A 136 19.28 5.25 -17.35
CA ASN A 136 18.69 4.06 -17.94
C ASN A 136 19.19 2.82 -17.20
N ILE A 137 18.32 2.20 -16.39
CA ILE A 137 18.68 1.00 -15.63
C ILE A 137 18.47 -0.31 -16.39
N THR A 138 17.82 -0.30 -17.56
CA THR A 138 17.50 -1.51 -18.31
C THR A 138 18.72 -2.26 -18.80
N THR A 139 19.82 -1.54 -19.05
CA THR A 139 21.10 -2.11 -19.50
C THR A 139 21.99 -2.57 -18.35
N MET A 140 21.66 -2.18 -17.11
CA MET A 140 22.48 -2.45 -15.93
C MET A 140 22.08 -3.75 -15.22
N PHE A 141 20.86 -4.20 -15.42
CA PHE A 141 20.29 -5.36 -14.72
C PHE A 141 19.87 -6.43 -15.73
N PRO A 142 20.69 -7.46 -15.95
CA PRO A 142 20.40 -8.52 -16.92
C PRO A 142 19.17 -9.38 -16.55
N HIS A 143 18.76 -9.39 -15.27
CA HIS A 143 17.56 -10.06 -14.78
C HIS A 143 16.35 -9.14 -14.70
N ALA A 144 16.47 -8.08 -15.33
CA ALA A 144 15.62 -6.96 -15.68
C ALA A 144 14.32 -6.76 -14.96
N ILE A 145 14.21 -5.52 -14.77
CA ILE A 145 13.02 -4.74 -14.53
C ILE A 145 11.83 -5.39 -15.15
N TYR A 146 10.96 -5.70 -14.27
CA TYR A 146 9.74 -6.34 -14.59
C TYR A 146 8.62 -5.34 -14.39
N SER A 147 8.20 -4.70 -15.48
CA SER A 147 7.16 -3.69 -15.42
C SER A 147 5.78 -4.34 -15.46
N ARG A 148 5.19 -4.54 -14.31
CA ARG A 148 3.76 -4.87 -14.16
C ARG A 148 2.98 -3.67 -13.65
N LEU A 149 1.68 -3.89 -13.40
CA LEU A 149 0.75 -2.84 -12.98
C LEU A 149 1.33 -1.92 -11.91
N ALA A 150 2.08 -2.47 -10.97
CA ALA A 150 2.69 -1.75 -9.87
C ALA A 150 4.20 -2.01 -9.69
N SER A 151 4.91 -2.55 -10.68
CA SER A 151 6.34 -2.84 -10.60
C SER A 151 7.13 -2.19 -11.73
N GLY A 152 8.43 -2.41 -11.78
CA GLY A 152 9.37 -1.73 -12.66
C GLY A 152 10.24 -0.76 -11.88
N LEU A 153 10.74 0.29 -12.47
CA LEU A 153 11.33 1.44 -11.76
C LEU A 153 10.20 2.31 -11.23
N ILE A 154 9.73 2.03 -10.00
CA ILE A 154 8.46 2.57 -9.48
C ILE A 154 8.61 3.77 -8.57
N GLY A 155 9.78 4.02 -8.03
CA GLY A 155 10.02 5.17 -7.18
C GLY A 155 11.45 5.64 -7.25
N PHE A 156 11.65 6.92 -7.04
CA PHE A 156 12.97 7.52 -6.84
C PHE A 156 12.83 8.82 -6.04
N ASP A 157 13.91 9.19 -5.35
CA ASP A 157 14.03 10.49 -4.72
C ASP A 157 15.50 10.89 -4.60
N PHE A 158 15.74 12.19 -4.50
CA PHE A 158 17.08 12.76 -4.35
C PHE A 158 17.34 13.09 -2.88
N HIS A 159 18.57 12.82 -2.43
CA HIS A 159 19.00 13.30 -1.12
C HIS A 159 18.79 14.83 -1.03
N PRO A 160 18.37 15.39 0.11
CA PRO A 160 18.16 16.83 0.26
C PRO A 160 19.37 17.68 -0.12
N GLU A 161 20.58 17.13 -0.03
CA GLU A 161 21.84 17.74 -0.44
C GLU A 161 22.39 17.17 -1.74
N PHE A 162 21.56 16.67 -2.65
CA PHE A 162 22.00 16.06 -3.92
C PHE A 162 23.01 16.93 -4.69
N ALA A 163 22.78 18.22 -4.75
CA ALA A 163 23.68 19.15 -5.45
C ALA A 163 25.12 19.18 -4.88
N LYS A 164 25.31 18.71 -3.62
CA LYS A 164 26.62 18.65 -2.96
C LYS A 164 27.19 17.23 -2.94
N ASN A 165 26.33 16.22 -2.70
CA ASN A 165 26.77 14.85 -2.44
C ASN A 165 26.48 13.87 -3.56
N GLY A 166 25.71 14.27 -4.59
CA GLY A 166 25.39 13.43 -5.75
C GLY A 166 24.49 12.22 -5.45
N LEU A 167 23.92 12.12 -4.24
CA LEU A 167 23.18 10.93 -3.82
C LEU A 167 21.71 11.00 -4.23
N PHE A 168 21.20 9.93 -4.82
CA PHE A 168 19.77 9.71 -5.05
C PHE A 168 19.44 8.23 -4.92
N TYR A 169 18.16 7.92 -4.80
CA TYR A 169 17.68 6.61 -4.44
C TYR A 169 16.59 6.16 -5.40
N THR A 170 16.56 4.84 -5.67
CA THR A 170 15.52 4.23 -6.51
C THR A 170 14.97 2.99 -5.87
N VAL A 171 13.73 2.64 -6.20
CA VAL A 171 13.18 1.31 -5.97
C VAL A 171 12.71 0.70 -7.28
N HIS A 172 13.12 -0.54 -7.53
CA HIS A 172 12.75 -1.27 -8.74
C HIS A 172 12.50 -2.75 -8.45
N GLY A 173 11.78 -3.41 -9.37
CA GLY A 173 11.51 -4.84 -9.31
C GLY A 173 12.51 -5.65 -10.11
N GLU A 174 12.96 -6.81 -9.58
CA GLU A 174 13.80 -7.80 -10.28
C GLU A 174 13.18 -9.20 -10.18
N ARG A 175 13.28 -9.98 -11.25
CA ARG A 175 12.87 -11.40 -11.21
C ARG A 175 13.81 -12.19 -10.29
N ALA A 176 13.25 -13.13 -9.50
CA ALA A 176 14.06 -14.04 -8.69
C ALA A 176 14.57 -15.27 -9.44
N PRO A 177 13.76 -15.95 -10.28
CA PRO A 177 14.25 -17.13 -10.99
C PRO A 177 15.47 -16.81 -11.85
N GLY A 178 16.59 -17.54 -11.59
CA GLY A 178 17.87 -17.31 -12.27
C GLY A 178 18.71 -16.15 -11.74
N ASN A 179 18.21 -15.34 -10.83
CA ASN A 179 18.96 -14.26 -10.17
C ASN A 179 19.75 -14.84 -8.98
N PRO A 180 21.10 -14.74 -8.93
CA PRO A 180 21.91 -15.27 -7.84
C PRO A 180 21.85 -14.40 -6.57
N ALA A 181 21.35 -13.16 -6.66
CA ALA A 181 21.33 -12.24 -5.52
C ALA A 181 20.50 -12.78 -4.36
N MET A 182 21.04 -12.66 -3.14
CA MET A 182 20.37 -13.05 -1.92
C MET A 182 19.51 -11.90 -1.40
N PRO A 183 18.24 -12.14 -1.03
CA PRO A 183 17.45 -11.12 -0.37
C PRO A 183 17.97 -10.85 1.06
N HIS A 184 17.88 -9.58 1.47
CA HIS A 184 18.14 -9.18 2.86
C HIS A 184 16.97 -9.53 3.76
N PHE A 185 15.77 -9.61 3.19
CA PHE A 185 14.56 -9.98 3.91
C PHE A 185 13.72 -10.99 3.11
N ILE A 186 13.30 -12.05 3.79
CA ILE A 186 12.27 -13.00 3.36
C ILE A 186 11.23 -13.06 4.47
N ALA A 187 9.94 -13.01 4.13
CA ALA A 187 8.86 -13.07 5.11
C ALA A 187 8.98 -14.34 5.99
N PRO A 188 8.73 -14.25 7.31
CA PRO A 188 8.86 -15.37 8.22
C PRO A 188 8.04 -16.59 7.79
N GLY A 189 8.67 -17.78 7.87
CA GLY A 189 8.07 -19.05 7.43
C GLY A 189 8.35 -19.43 5.98
N TYR A 190 9.02 -18.56 5.20
CA TYR A 190 9.39 -18.80 3.81
C TYR A 190 10.91 -18.88 3.63
N THR A 191 11.32 -19.43 2.49
CA THR A 191 12.72 -19.64 2.13
C THR A 191 13.01 -19.01 0.76
N ARG A 192 14.28 -19.01 0.35
CA ARG A 192 14.67 -18.56 -0.99
C ARG A 192 13.95 -19.32 -2.12
N ALA A 193 13.58 -20.58 -1.92
CA ALA A 193 12.89 -21.38 -2.93
C ALA A 193 11.47 -20.86 -3.24
N ASP A 194 10.88 -20.13 -2.30
CA ASP A 194 9.54 -19.57 -2.41
C ASP A 194 9.53 -18.19 -3.13
N VAL A 195 10.72 -17.60 -3.36
CA VAL A 195 10.83 -16.22 -3.85
C VAL A 195 10.51 -16.15 -5.34
N THR A 196 9.55 -15.30 -5.69
CA THR A 196 9.10 -15.08 -7.07
C THR A 196 9.79 -13.88 -7.74
N HIS A 197 10.02 -12.82 -6.98
CA HIS A 197 10.70 -11.60 -7.41
C HIS A 197 11.20 -10.81 -6.20
N HIS A 198 11.94 -9.73 -6.46
CA HIS A 198 12.47 -8.84 -5.44
C HIS A 198 12.03 -7.40 -5.68
N ASN A 199 11.85 -6.62 -4.61
CA ASN A 199 12.02 -5.17 -4.65
C ASN A 199 13.42 -4.83 -4.18
N VAL A 200 14.09 -3.96 -4.92
CA VAL A 200 15.47 -3.55 -4.66
C VAL A 200 15.53 -2.04 -4.49
N ILE A 201 15.96 -1.61 -3.31
CA ILE A 201 16.25 -0.20 -3.01
C ILE A 201 17.74 0.02 -3.22
N SER A 202 18.07 0.99 -4.05
CA SER A 202 19.45 1.32 -4.43
C SER A 202 19.77 2.78 -4.19
N GLU A 203 20.98 3.03 -3.70
CA GLU A 203 21.62 4.33 -3.67
C GLU A 203 22.48 4.50 -4.92
N TRP A 204 22.41 5.67 -5.51
CA TRP A 204 23.22 6.10 -6.65
C TRP A 204 24.04 7.30 -6.24
N HIS A 205 25.30 7.32 -6.65
CA HIS A 205 26.19 8.43 -6.40
C HIS A 205 26.66 9.00 -7.76
N ALA A 206 26.10 10.14 -8.15
CA ALA A 206 26.48 10.85 -9.35
C ALA A 206 27.86 11.50 -9.16
N THR A 207 28.78 11.23 -10.07
CA THR A 207 30.13 11.83 -10.06
C THR A 207 30.06 13.36 -10.25
N ASP A 208 29.13 13.81 -11.08
CA ASP A 208 28.79 15.23 -11.25
C ASP A 208 27.27 15.40 -11.07
N PRO A 209 26.82 15.95 -9.92
CA PRO A 209 25.41 16.20 -9.68
C PRO A 209 24.76 17.19 -10.65
N ALA A 210 25.54 18.03 -11.35
CA ALA A 210 25.02 19.01 -12.30
C ALA A 210 24.86 18.44 -13.72
N ALA A 211 25.46 17.28 -14.01
CA ALA A 211 25.44 16.68 -15.33
C ALA A 211 24.00 16.35 -15.79
N PRO A 212 23.69 16.51 -17.09
CA PRO A 212 22.38 16.19 -17.65
C PRO A 212 22.15 14.68 -17.82
N THR A 213 23.22 13.87 -17.70
CA THR A 213 23.16 12.40 -17.80
C THR A 213 23.94 11.80 -16.64
N PHE A 214 23.41 10.77 -16.04
CA PHE A 214 24.03 10.10 -14.91
C PHE A 214 25.31 9.37 -15.33
N MET A 215 26.37 9.67 -14.59
CA MET A 215 27.60 8.89 -14.51
C MET A 215 27.95 8.71 -13.03
N GLY A 216 28.28 7.50 -12.62
CA GLY A 216 28.60 7.30 -11.21
C GLY A 216 28.54 5.84 -10.78
N THR A 217 28.33 5.61 -9.51
CA THR A 217 28.30 4.29 -8.88
C THR A 217 26.93 4.00 -8.29
N ARG A 218 26.68 2.71 -8.03
CA ARG A 218 25.47 2.22 -7.38
C ARG A 218 25.82 1.32 -6.21
N ARG A 219 25.07 1.41 -5.13
CA ARG A 219 25.09 0.52 -3.99
C ARG A 219 23.68 0.01 -3.70
N GLU A 220 23.52 -1.28 -3.47
CA GLU A 220 22.25 -1.86 -3.04
C GLU A 220 22.08 -1.65 -1.54
N LEU A 221 20.96 -1.07 -1.12
CA LEU A 221 20.64 -0.85 0.28
C LEU A 221 19.83 -2.00 0.86
N LEU A 222 18.75 -2.37 0.20
CA LEU A 222 17.81 -3.35 0.71
C LEU A 222 17.16 -4.13 -0.44
N ARG A 223 17.15 -5.45 -0.32
CA ARG A 223 16.48 -6.37 -1.23
C ARG A 223 15.42 -7.14 -0.47
N ILE A 224 14.17 -6.92 -0.79
CA ILE A 224 13.01 -7.55 -0.15
C ILE A 224 12.46 -8.61 -1.10
N ALA A 225 12.30 -9.84 -0.59
CA ALA A 225 11.73 -10.93 -1.35
C ALA A 225 10.20 -10.88 -1.36
N HIS A 226 9.63 -11.09 -2.53
CA HIS A 226 8.20 -11.36 -2.71
C HIS A 226 7.96 -12.85 -2.89
N ILE A 227 6.96 -13.36 -2.18
CA ILE A 227 6.58 -14.78 -2.17
C ILE A 227 5.35 -15.02 -3.05
N VAL A 228 4.45 -14.05 -3.13
CA VAL A 228 3.23 -14.13 -3.93
C VAL A 228 3.54 -13.77 -5.38
N GLN A 229 3.00 -14.54 -6.32
CA GLN A 229 3.34 -14.39 -7.75
C GLN A 229 2.72 -13.15 -8.41
N ASN A 230 1.68 -12.58 -7.85
CA ASN A 230 1.14 -11.36 -8.40
C ASN A 230 2.12 -10.20 -8.09
N LEU A 231 2.45 -9.40 -9.06
CA LEU A 231 3.35 -8.25 -8.93
C LEU A 231 2.60 -6.99 -8.47
N THR A 232 1.67 -7.18 -7.54
CA THR A 232 0.95 -6.10 -6.88
C THR A 232 1.60 -5.76 -5.54
N HIS A 233 1.33 -4.59 -5.02
CA HIS A 233 1.79 -4.09 -3.72
C HIS A 233 3.31 -4.23 -3.50
N PRO A 234 4.13 -3.70 -4.42
CA PRO A 234 5.56 -3.60 -4.18
C PRO A 234 5.84 -2.51 -3.14
N VAL A 235 7.06 -2.48 -2.61
CA VAL A 235 7.60 -1.23 -2.08
C VAL A 235 7.62 -0.23 -3.24
N SER A 236 6.77 0.79 -3.21
CA SER A 236 6.49 1.66 -4.36
C SER A 236 7.03 3.07 -4.23
N THR A 237 7.49 3.45 -3.04
CA THR A 237 8.02 4.77 -2.74
C THR A 237 9.29 4.67 -1.93
N VAL A 238 10.27 5.48 -2.30
CA VAL A 238 11.38 5.92 -1.48
C VAL A 238 11.33 7.45 -1.46
N GLU A 239 11.37 8.07 -0.28
CA GLU A 239 11.17 9.52 -0.15
C GLU A 239 11.82 10.06 1.11
N PHE A 240 12.41 11.25 1.01
CA PHE A 240 12.87 12.03 2.16
C PHE A 240 11.75 12.93 2.66
N ASN A 241 11.72 13.17 3.97
CA ASN A 241 10.82 14.17 4.53
C ASN A 241 11.22 15.57 4.01
N PRO A 242 10.41 16.22 3.16
CA PRO A 242 10.76 17.50 2.55
C PRO A 242 10.67 18.68 3.54
N THR A 243 10.14 18.46 4.73
CA THR A 243 10.03 19.47 5.78
C THR A 243 11.21 19.42 6.76
N ALA A 244 12.00 18.34 6.71
CA ALA A 244 13.18 18.21 7.55
C ALA A 244 14.28 19.19 7.13
N THR A 245 14.89 19.83 8.11
CA THR A 245 15.98 20.80 7.89
C THR A 245 17.31 20.28 8.44
N PRO A 246 18.45 20.76 7.92
CA PRO A 246 19.76 20.37 8.43
C PRO A 246 19.84 20.49 9.97
N GLY A 247 20.23 19.40 10.62
CA GLY A 247 20.30 19.31 12.08
C GLY A 247 19.03 18.81 12.76
N SER A 248 17.90 18.73 12.07
CA SER A 248 16.71 18.06 12.64
C SER A 248 16.89 16.53 12.65
N PRO A 249 16.24 15.82 13.59
CA PRO A 249 16.41 14.37 13.75
C PRO A 249 16.02 13.54 12.51
N ASP A 250 15.20 14.10 11.63
CA ASP A 250 14.64 13.42 10.45
C ASP A 250 15.39 13.76 9.14
N TYR A 251 16.34 14.69 9.20
CA TYR A 251 17.06 15.16 8.01
C TYR A 251 17.96 14.08 7.43
N GLY A 252 17.76 13.79 6.14
CA GLY A 252 18.52 12.77 5.43
C GLY A 252 18.12 11.32 5.75
N LEU A 253 17.02 11.11 6.48
CA LEU A 253 16.45 9.79 6.67
C LEU A 253 15.51 9.44 5.52
N LEU A 254 15.62 8.22 5.02
CA LEU A 254 14.86 7.72 3.89
C LEU A 254 13.66 6.91 4.38
N TYR A 255 12.48 7.27 3.92
CA TYR A 255 11.24 6.51 4.13
C TYR A 255 10.96 5.59 2.96
N THR A 256 10.42 4.40 3.23
CA THR A 256 9.92 3.49 2.19
C THR A 256 8.46 3.18 2.42
N SER A 257 7.69 3.00 1.34
CA SER A 257 6.28 2.64 1.46
C SER A 257 6.08 1.28 2.14
N GLY A 258 5.05 1.20 2.96
CA GLY A 258 4.56 -0.04 3.53
C GLY A 258 3.64 -0.77 2.56
N SER A 259 3.81 -2.07 2.42
CA SER A 259 2.88 -2.89 1.64
C SER A 259 2.80 -4.31 2.20
N ASP A 260 1.69 -4.99 1.94
CA ASP A 260 1.53 -6.39 2.30
C ASP A 260 2.23 -7.35 1.33
N LEU A 261 3.07 -6.86 0.43
CA LEU A 261 3.82 -7.60 -0.57
C LEU A 261 2.96 -8.57 -1.40
N GLY A 262 1.65 -8.28 -1.52
CA GLY A 262 0.68 -9.09 -2.24
C GLY A 262 0.03 -10.22 -1.42
N PHE A 263 0.33 -10.34 -0.14
CA PHE A 263 -0.25 -11.39 0.70
C PHE A 263 -1.79 -11.34 0.83
N SER A 264 -2.42 -10.20 0.60
CA SER A 264 -3.88 -10.08 0.54
C SER A 264 -4.45 -10.14 -0.88
N ASN A 265 -3.64 -10.22 -1.90
CA ASN A 265 -4.07 -10.05 -3.29
C ASN A 265 -3.92 -11.34 -4.09
N GLY A 266 -4.66 -12.30 -3.72
CA GLY A 266 -4.58 -13.67 -3.91
C GLY A 266 -4.63 -14.37 -5.22
N GLY A 267 -3.55 -14.85 -5.68
CA GLY A 267 -3.42 -16.04 -6.55
C GLY A 267 -2.29 -16.92 -6.02
N GLY A 268 -2.57 -18.21 -5.87
CA GLY A 268 -1.57 -19.17 -5.44
C GLY A 268 -1.58 -19.52 -3.94
N PRO A 269 -0.76 -20.48 -3.53
CA PRO A 269 -0.86 -21.10 -2.20
C PRO A 269 -0.48 -20.19 -1.02
N ASN A 270 0.21 -19.09 -1.29
CA ASN A 270 0.71 -18.17 -0.25
C ASN A 270 -0.13 -16.91 -0.11
N ALA A 271 -1.18 -16.77 -0.91
CA ALA A 271 -2.07 -15.62 -0.88
C ALA A 271 -3.06 -15.67 0.30
N ASN A 272 -3.63 -14.51 0.64
CA ASN A 272 -4.62 -14.35 1.71
C ASN A 272 -4.16 -14.92 3.06
N ASN A 273 -2.89 -14.66 3.40
CA ASN A 273 -2.28 -15.15 4.64
C ASN A 273 -2.21 -14.06 5.71
N PRO A 274 -3.22 -13.97 6.62
CA PRO A 274 -3.25 -12.94 7.67
C PRO A 274 -2.12 -13.09 8.70
N SER A 275 -1.45 -14.23 8.78
CA SER A 275 -0.31 -14.42 9.70
C SER A 275 0.93 -13.61 9.30
N GLN A 276 0.98 -13.09 8.08
CA GLN A 276 2.07 -12.23 7.59
C GLN A 276 1.87 -10.76 7.90
N THR A 277 0.67 -10.38 8.36
CA THR A 277 0.35 -9.01 8.76
C THR A 277 0.38 -8.86 10.28
N GLN A 278 0.31 -7.65 10.80
CA GLN A 278 0.33 -7.38 12.25
C GLN A 278 1.57 -7.92 12.97
N ARG A 279 2.73 -7.90 12.26
CA ARG A 279 4.00 -8.45 12.73
C ARG A 279 5.07 -7.38 12.75
N PRO A 280 5.48 -6.89 13.92
CA PRO A 280 6.58 -5.93 14.01
C PRO A 280 7.97 -6.56 13.79
N ASP A 281 8.08 -7.88 13.61
CA ASP A 281 9.30 -8.59 13.20
C ASP A 281 9.38 -8.77 11.67
N SER A 282 8.59 -8.03 10.91
CA SER A 282 8.48 -8.16 9.45
C SER A 282 8.33 -6.80 8.78
N VAL A 283 8.96 -6.62 7.60
CA VAL A 283 8.74 -5.43 6.76
C VAL A 283 7.41 -5.49 5.99
N VAL A 284 6.71 -6.62 6.03
CA VAL A 284 5.37 -6.75 5.45
C VAL A 284 4.42 -5.82 6.18
N THR A 285 3.65 -5.03 5.46
CA THR A 285 2.71 -4.01 5.99
C THR A 285 3.36 -2.80 6.68
N ALA A 286 4.69 -2.65 6.61
CA ALA A 286 5.40 -1.64 7.37
C ALA A 286 5.96 -0.50 6.51
N ILE A 287 5.77 0.74 6.95
CA ILE A 287 6.56 1.88 6.51
C ILE A 287 7.89 1.82 7.25
N LEU A 288 9.00 1.81 6.50
CA LEU A 288 10.33 1.82 7.10
C LEU A 288 10.91 3.22 7.08
N ARG A 289 11.71 3.56 8.10
CA ARG A 289 12.56 4.75 8.11
C ARG A 289 13.99 4.33 8.42
N ILE A 290 14.89 4.60 7.49
CA ILE A 290 16.30 4.18 7.54
C ILE A 290 17.24 5.38 7.38
N ASP A 291 18.44 5.27 7.94
CA ASP A 291 19.55 6.14 7.60
C ASP A 291 20.34 5.45 6.47
N PRO A 292 20.25 5.97 5.23
CA PRO A 292 20.86 5.29 4.08
C PRO A 292 22.38 5.25 4.11
N ARG A 293 23.03 5.97 5.04
CA ARG A 293 24.48 5.95 5.19
C ARG A 293 24.97 4.56 5.62
N SER A 294 26.12 4.18 5.07
CA SER A 294 26.74 2.90 5.43
C SER A 294 27.00 2.79 6.95
N PRO A 295 26.88 1.58 7.51
CA PRO A 295 27.22 1.32 8.92
C PRO A 295 28.62 1.72 9.32
N SER A 296 29.54 1.90 8.38
CA SER A 296 30.90 2.39 8.64
C SER A 296 30.98 3.88 8.99
N VAL A 297 29.94 4.66 8.67
CA VAL A 297 29.92 6.12 8.86
C VAL A 297 28.75 6.63 9.69
N SER A 298 27.71 5.83 9.88
CA SER A 298 26.54 6.18 10.68
C SER A 298 26.66 5.66 12.12
N LYS A 299 26.02 6.38 13.05
CA LYS A 299 25.95 6.00 14.48
C LYS A 299 24.74 5.10 14.82
N GLY A 300 23.87 4.80 13.85
CA GLY A 300 22.74 3.90 14.06
C GLY A 300 23.16 2.44 14.24
N THR A 301 22.23 1.57 14.62
CA THR A 301 22.44 0.13 14.61
C THR A 301 22.41 -0.40 13.19
N LYS A 302 23.05 -1.53 12.93
CA LYS A 302 23.03 -2.15 11.60
C LYS A 302 21.61 -2.61 11.27
N GLY A 303 21.12 -2.24 10.07
CA GLY A 303 19.84 -2.69 9.52
C GLY A 303 19.93 -4.06 8.85
N LEU A 304 18.81 -4.50 8.27
CA LEU A 304 18.72 -5.73 7.47
C LEU A 304 19.66 -5.71 6.27
N GLY A 305 19.79 -4.54 5.64
CA GLY A 305 20.63 -4.33 4.46
C GLY A 305 21.91 -3.51 4.75
N ASP A 306 22.40 -2.81 3.72
CA ASP A 306 23.59 -1.96 3.82
C ASP A 306 23.21 -0.50 4.17
N TYR A 307 22.66 -0.32 5.35
CA TYR A 307 22.23 0.96 5.92
C TYR A 307 22.21 0.84 7.46
N THR A 308 21.88 1.91 8.15
CA THR A 308 21.67 1.89 9.61
C THR A 308 20.24 2.26 9.99
N VAL A 309 19.86 1.82 11.17
CA VAL A 309 18.56 2.12 11.79
C VAL A 309 18.70 3.38 12.64
N PRO A 310 17.91 4.43 12.39
CA PRO A 310 17.92 5.62 13.24
C PRO A 310 17.43 5.33 14.65
N MET A 311 18.18 5.78 15.65
CA MET A 311 17.81 5.61 17.07
C MET A 311 16.47 6.29 17.46
N GLY A 312 15.96 7.18 16.62
CA GLY A 312 14.66 7.80 16.79
C GLY A 312 13.47 6.95 16.32
N ASN A 313 13.70 5.75 15.74
CA ASN A 313 12.62 4.80 15.48
C ASN A 313 12.16 4.15 16.79
N LYS A 314 10.86 3.96 16.93
CA LYS A 314 10.25 3.40 18.16
C LYS A 314 10.86 2.06 18.57
N PHE A 315 11.16 1.21 17.59
CA PHE A 315 11.64 -0.15 17.80
C PHE A 315 13.17 -0.28 17.71
N ALA A 316 13.91 0.81 17.46
CA ALA A 316 15.36 0.76 17.23
C ALA A 316 16.18 0.30 18.44
N ALA A 317 15.68 0.54 19.64
CA ALA A 317 16.38 0.25 20.89
C ALA A 317 15.44 -0.28 21.98
N ASP A 318 14.33 -0.92 21.62
CA ASP A 318 13.37 -1.50 22.56
C ASP A 318 13.88 -2.81 23.21
N GLY A 319 14.92 -3.42 22.64
CA GLY A 319 15.51 -4.67 23.13
C GLY A 319 14.65 -5.91 22.86
N ASP A 320 13.54 -5.78 22.13
CA ASP A 320 12.69 -6.91 21.77
C ASP A 320 13.15 -7.53 20.44
N PRO A 321 13.63 -8.79 20.43
CA PRO A 321 14.04 -9.46 19.19
C PRO A 321 12.87 -9.76 18.23
N ARG A 322 11.62 -9.51 18.65
CA ARG A 322 10.43 -9.67 17.84
C ARG A 322 10.03 -8.39 17.10
N THR A 323 10.88 -7.37 17.14
CA THR A 323 10.67 -6.11 16.43
C THR A 323 11.83 -5.80 15.51
N LEU A 324 11.57 -5.18 14.37
CA LEU A 324 12.57 -4.64 13.46
C LEU A 324 12.72 -3.13 13.70
N GLY A 325 13.92 -2.72 14.01
CA GLY A 325 14.21 -1.31 14.29
C GLY A 325 13.94 -0.36 13.14
N GLU A 326 13.92 -0.84 11.90
CA GLU A 326 13.60 -0.09 10.69
C GLU A 326 12.14 0.37 10.62
N ILE A 327 11.24 -0.30 11.34
CA ILE A 327 9.81 -0.01 11.28
C ILE A 327 9.53 1.35 11.88
N TYR A 328 8.98 2.24 11.06
CA TYR A 328 8.46 3.53 11.49
C TYR A 328 6.99 3.43 11.91
N ALA A 329 6.18 2.73 11.09
CA ALA A 329 4.78 2.42 11.36
C ALA A 329 4.39 1.13 10.63
N TYR A 330 3.34 0.43 11.05
CA TYR A 330 2.94 -0.83 10.44
C TYR A 330 1.42 -1.04 10.40
N GLY A 331 0.98 -2.11 9.75
CA GLY A 331 -0.43 -2.41 9.63
C GLY A 331 -1.11 -1.71 8.44
N PHE A 332 -0.36 -1.41 7.37
CA PHE A 332 -0.88 -0.89 6.10
C PHE A 332 -1.08 -2.02 5.09
N ARG A 333 -2.11 -1.92 4.25
CA ARG A 333 -2.24 -2.84 3.13
C ARG A 333 -1.29 -2.48 2.00
N ASN A 334 -1.35 -1.25 1.54
CA ASN A 334 -0.46 -0.72 0.52
C ASN A 334 -0.41 0.81 0.62
N ALA A 335 0.31 1.31 1.63
CA ALA A 335 0.60 2.74 1.80
C ALA A 335 1.45 3.22 0.62
N HIS A 336 0.78 3.43 -0.52
CA HIS A 336 1.37 3.60 -1.84
C HIS A 336 2.20 4.87 -1.97
N ARG A 337 1.80 5.95 -1.29
CA ARG A 337 2.44 7.26 -1.30
C ARG A 337 2.34 7.95 0.05
N PHE A 338 3.20 8.93 0.22
CA PHE A 338 3.22 9.81 1.38
C PHE A 338 3.03 11.26 0.96
N ALA A 339 2.60 12.08 1.91
CA ALA A 339 2.66 13.53 1.82
C ALA A 339 3.00 14.12 3.19
N TRP A 340 3.73 15.23 3.21
CA TRP A 340 3.94 16.01 4.42
C TRP A 340 3.31 17.39 4.25
N ASP A 341 2.61 17.87 5.28
CA ASP A 341 2.22 19.26 5.31
C ASP A 341 3.48 20.10 5.59
N PRO A 342 3.88 20.99 4.68
CA PRO A 342 5.09 21.79 4.87
C PRO A 342 4.99 22.81 5.99
N VAL A 343 3.79 23.01 6.59
CA VAL A 343 3.58 23.98 7.70
C VAL A 343 4.00 23.40 9.03
N ASP A 344 3.65 22.14 9.30
CA ASP A 344 3.87 21.51 10.62
C ASP A 344 4.52 20.14 10.57
N GLY A 345 4.81 19.62 9.37
CA GLY A 345 5.45 18.32 9.17
C GLY A 345 4.51 17.12 9.39
N THR A 346 3.20 17.31 9.50
CA THR A 346 2.25 16.20 9.58
C THR A 346 2.39 15.30 8.37
N MET A 347 2.65 14.01 8.60
CA MET A 347 2.80 13.01 7.56
C MET A 347 1.47 12.31 7.29
N PHE A 348 1.06 12.28 6.04
CA PHE A 348 -0.09 11.52 5.54
C PHE A 348 0.39 10.32 4.73
N ALA A 349 -0.24 9.15 4.92
CA ALA A 349 -0.11 8.01 4.04
C ALA A 349 -1.45 7.76 3.32
N PHE A 350 -1.34 7.35 2.05
CA PHE A 350 -2.46 6.97 1.21
C PHE A 350 -2.41 5.46 1.05
N ASP A 351 -3.34 4.77 1.73
CA ASP A 351 -3.36 3.31 1.81
C ASP A 351 -4.45 2.73 0.91
N ILE A 352 -4.03 1.98 -0.11
CA ILE A 352 -4.94 1.31 -1.04
C ILE A 352 -5.57 0.12 -0.36
N GLY A 353 -6.88 0.16 -0.21
CA GLY A 353 -7.69 -0.90 0.38
C GLY A 353 -7.87 -2.15 -0.50
N MET A 354 -8.57 -3.15 0.01
CA MET A 354 -8.73 -4.40 -0.73
C MET A 354 -9.82 -4.32 -1.81
N ASN A 355 -11.06 -4.30 -1.40
CA ASN A 355 -12.21 -4.24 -2.30
C ASN A 355 -13.27 -3.26 -1.80
N ASN A 356 -12.99 -2.54 -0.72
CA ASN A 356 -14.02 -1.76 -0.04
C ASN A 356 -13.62 -0.32 0.23
N ILE A 357 -12.48 -0.06 0.88
CA ILE A 357 -12.16 1.26 1.46
C ILE A 357 -10.76 1.72 1.08
N GLU A 358 -10.66 2.93 0.57
CA GLU A 358 -9.43 3.67 0.36
C GLU A 358 -9.22 4.65 1.51
N GLU A 359 -7.99 4.74 2.05
CA GLU A 359 -7.73 5.41 3.32
C GLU A 359 -6.69 6.52 3.21
N ILE A 360 -6.89 7.58 3.99
CA ILE A 360 -5.89 8.59 4.32
C ILE A 360 -5.62 8.52 5.82
N ASN A 361 -4.39 8.23 6.16
CA ASN A 361 -3.94 8.08 7.54
C ASN A 361 -2.91 9.15 7.92
N ILE A 362 -2.98 9.72 9.13
CA ILE A 362 -1.88 10.50 9.72
C ILE A 362 -0.90 9.52 10.36
N VAL A 363 0.36 9.54 9.87
CA VAL A 363 1.36 8.53 10.25
C VAL A 363 2.20 8.99 11.42
N ARG A 364 2.31 8.12 12.43
CA ARG A 364 3.11 8.34 13.64
C ARG A 364 4.05 7.17 13.91
N ASN A 365 5.18 7.49 14.50
CA ASN A 365 6.24 6.54 14.83
C ASN A 365 5.77 5.48 15.83
N GLY A 366 5.83 4.22 15.42
CA GLY A 366 5.50 3.05 16.22
C GLY A 366 4.03 2.65 16.25
N GLU A 367 3.16 3.37 15.52
CA GLU A 367 1.73 3.11 15.52
C GLU A 367 1.32 1.99 14.53
N ASN A 368 0.17 1.38 14.82
CA ASN A 368 -0.41 0.26 14.09
C ASN A 368 -1.72 0.68 13.41
N TYR A 369 -1.80 0.51 12.09
CA TYR A 369 -2.93 0.94 11.24
C TYR A 369 -3.91 -0.20 10.90
N GLY A 370 -3.73 -1.38 11.47
CA GLY A 370 -4.75 -2.42 11.60
C GLY A 370 -4.84 -3.45 10.49
N TRP A 371 -4.28 -3.24 9.28
CA TRP A 371 -4.35 -4.23 8.22
C TRP A 371 -3.67 -5.55 8.61
N MET A 372 -4.22 -6.71 8.44
CA MET A 372 -5.43 -7.17 7.69
C MET A 372 -6.66 -7.34 8.62
N ARG A 373 -6.61 -6.81 9.84
CA ARG A 373 -7.71 -6.91 10.83
C ARG A 373 -8.75 -5.80 10.65
N ARG A 374 -8.33 -4.67 10.09
CA ARG A 374 -9.16 -3.49 9.81
C ARG A 374 -9.06 -3.11 8.35
N GLU A 375 -10.15 -2.62 7.80
CA GLU A 375 -10.23 -1.90 6.53
C GLU A 375 -11.21 -0.74 6.76
N GLY A 376 -10.71 0.50 6.72
CA GLY A 376 -11.43 1.66 7.21
C GLY A 376 -11.79 1.53 8.70
N ILE A 377 -13.03 1.80 9.01
CA ILE A 377 -13.60 1.69 10.37
C ILE A 377 -14.38 0.38 10.56
N TRP A 378 -14.02 -0.65 9.82
CA TRP A 378 -14.63 -1.99 9.89
C TRP A 378 -13.60 -3.06 10.25
N GLU A 379 -14.09 -4.14 10.81
CA GLU A 379 -13.33 -5.36 10.96
C GLU A 379 -13.37 -6.14 9.66
N ASN A 380 -12.21 -6.67 9.24
CA ASN A 380 -12.15 -7.54 8.08
C ASN A 380 -12.55 -8.97 8.46
N GLY A 381 -13.47 -9.57 7.69
CA GLY A 381 -14.01 -10.90 7.97
C GLY A 381 -12.99 -12.03 7.98
N ILE A 382 -11.85 -11.89 7.28
CA ILE A 382 -10.79 -12.92 7.19
C ILE A 382 -10.27 -13.38 8.55
N ILE A 383 -10.36 -12.54 9.57
CA ILE A 383 -9.90 -12.88 10.92
C ILE A 383 -10.90 -13.71 11.71
N ARG A 384 -12.10 -13.93 11.19
CA ARG A 384 -13.13 -14.75 11.81
C ARG A 384 -13.21 -16.14 11.18
N PRO A 385 -13.55 -17.18 11.94
CA PRO A 385 -13.76 -18.52 11.38
C PRO A 385 -14.80 -18.49 10.24
N GLY A 386 -14.39 -18.89 9.03
CA GLY A 386 -15.24 -18.91 7.84
C GLY A 386 -15.53 -17.54 7.21
N GLY A 387 -14.92 -16.47 7.69
CA GLY A 387 -15.05 -15.14 7.10
C GLY A 387 -14.19 -14.96 5.85
N ALA A 388 -14.58 -13.99 5.00
CA ALA A 388 -13.90 -13.67 3.76
C ALA A 388 -13.07 -12.37 3.90
N LEU A 389 -12.03 -12.25 3.08
CA LEU A 389 -11.10 -11.10 3.09
C LEU A 389 -11.79 -9.78 2.71
N ASP A 390 -12.82 -9.83 1.89
CA ASP A 390 -13.58 -8.67 1.41
C ASP A 390 -14.86 -8.40 2.21
N GLN A 391 -15.08 -9.14 3.29
CA GLN A 391 -16.23 -8.97 4.16
C GLN A 391 -15.96 -7.89 5.20
N LEU A 392 -16.74 -6.81 5.19
CA LEU A 392 -16.71 -5.78 6.22
C LEU A 392 -17.72 -6.09 7.34
N ILE A 393 -17.24 -6.06 8.58
CA ILE A 393 -18.05 -6.30 9.78
C ILE A 393 -18.01 -5.02 10.62
N PRO A 394 -19.17 -4.46 11.00
CA PRO A 394 -19.22 -3.28 11.85
C PRO A 394 -18.46 -3.48 13.17
N LEU A 395 -17.69 -2.50 13.57
CA LEU A 395 -17.07 -2.47 14.89
C LEU A 395 -18.11 -2.27 16.00
N PRO A 396 -17.82 -2.72 17.22
CA PRO A 396 -18.65 -2.41 18.39
C PRO A 396 -18.83 -0.89 18.56
N PRO A 397 -20.04 -0.42 18.96
CA PRO A 397 -20.32 1.00 19.10
C PRO A 397 -19.38 1.75 20.06
N ASP A 398 -18.92 1.11 21.11
CA ASP A 398 -17.98 1.68 22.08
C ASP A 398 -16.57 1.87 21.50
N VAL A 399 -16.14 1.00 20.57
CA VAL A 399 -14.90 1.18 19.81
C VAL A 399 -15.07 2.33 18.82
N LEU A 400 -16.17 2.33 18.04
CA LEU A 400 -16.47 3.39 17.08
C LEU A 400 -16.58 4.78 17.73
N ASP A 401 -17.09 4.85 18.97
CA ASP A 401 -17.18 6.10 19.76
C ASP A 401 -15.88 6.45 20.49
N GLY A 402 -14.81 5.69 20.30
CA GLY A 402 -13.52 5.90 20.96
C GLY A 402 -13.52 5.65 22.47
N LYS A 403 -14.59 5.06 23.01
CA LYS A 403 -14.72 4.73 24.45
C LYS A 403 -13.84 3.54 24.83
N THR A 404 -13.70 2.57 23.93
CA THR A 404 -12.80 1.43 24.05
C THR A 404 -11.71 1.54 23.00
N LYS A 405 -10.43 1.50 23.43
CA LYS A 405 -9.27 1.48 22.52
C LYS A 405 -8.93 0.03 22.17
N ASP A 406 -8.81 -0.27 20.89
CA ASP A 406 -8.47 -1.61 20.40
C ASP A 406 -7.01 -1.72 19.90
N GLY A 407 -6.24 -0.66 20.05
CA GLY A 407 -4.81 -0.63 19.73
C GLY A 407 -4.49 -0.28 18.28
N TYR A 408 -5.47 0.18 17.50
CA TYR A 408 -5.26 0.63 16.12
C TYR A 408 -5.45 2.13 15.97
N VAL A 409 -4.76 2.70 14.98
CA VAL A 409 -5.00 4.04 14.45
C VAL A 409 -5.96 3.91 13.26
N TYR A 410 -6.93 4.80 13.20
CA TYR A 410 -7.97 4.80 12.17
C TYR A 410 -7.77 5.92 11.16
N PRO A 411 -8.27 5.77 9.92
CA PRO A 411 -8.12 6.79 8.88
C PRO A 411 -8.82 8.10 9.27
N VAL A 412 -8.21 9.22 8.90
CA VAL A 412 -8.77 10.56 9.07
C VAL A 412 -9.69 10.98 7.93
N ALA A 413 -9.61 10.30 6.80
CA ALA A 413 -10.57 10.37 5.69
C ALA A 413 -10.54 9.06 4.92
N MET A 414 -11.66 8.70 4.30
CA MET A 414 -11.79 7.47 3.53
C MET A 414 -12.93 7.59 2.51
N TYR A 415 -12.87 6.76 1.46
CA TYR A 415 -13.95 6.58 0.50
C TYR A 415 -14.04 5.11 0.09
N ASP A 416 -15.21 4.70 -0.39
CA ASP A 416 -15.42 3.33 -0.83
C ASP A 416 -15.28 3.14 -2.35
N HIS A 417 -15.41 1.90 -2.79
CA HIS A 417 -15.21 1.52 -4.19
C HIS A 417 -16.34 1.97 -5.13
N ASP A 418 -17.40 2.58 -4.64
CA ASP A 418 -18.36 3.29 -5.49
C ASP A 418 -17.75 4.59 -6.04
N GLU A 419 -16.84 5.21 -5.27
CA GLU A 419 -16.19 6.48 -5.64
C GLU A 419 -14.86 6.29 -6.37
N GLY A 420 -14.07 5.29 -5.99
CA GLY A 420 -12.77 4.98 -6.58
C GLY A 420 -12.32 3.59 -6.16
N VAL A 421 -11.23 3.08 -6.73
CA VAL A 421 -10.77 1.70 -6.46
C VAL A 421 -9.28 1.59 -6.17
N ALA A 422 -8.55 2.71 -6.17
CA ALA A 422 -7.14 2.74 -5.77
C ALA A 422 -6.67 4.19 -5.57
N ILE A 423 -6.46 4.62 -4.35
CA ILE A 423 -5.98 5.95 -4.04
C ILE A 423 -4.57 6.18 -4.61
N SER A 424 -4.36 7.29 -5.33
CA SER A 424 -3.09 7.57 -6.05
C SER A 424 -2.02 8.22 -5.19
N GLY A 425 -2.39 8.69 -4.01
CA GLY A 425 -1.60 9.66 -3.26
C GLY A 425 -1.86 11.09 -3.70
N GLY A 426 -1.17 12.03 -3.07
CA GLY A 426 -1.38 13.45 -3.28
C GLY A 426 -0.44 14.30 -2.46
N TYR A 427 -0.76 15.60 -2.31
CA TYR A 427 0.06 16.56 -1.58
C TYR A 427 -0.77 17.61 -0.85
N ALA A 428 -0.26 18.09 0.28
CA ALA A 428 -0.73 19.32 0.92
C ALA A 428 -0.48 20.50 -0.04
N TYR A 429 -1.56 21.08 -0.56
CA TYR A 429 -1.48 22.12 -1.57
C TYR A 429 -1.17 23.48 -0.95
N ARG A 430 -0.12 24.13 -1.46
CA ARG A 430 0.36 25.45 -1.02
C ARG A 430 0.66 26.39 -2.21
N GLY A 431 0.22 26.00 -3.43
CA GLY A 431 0.44 26.76 -4.65
C GLY A 431 -0.48 27.97 -4.83
N ARG A 432 -0.65 28.39 -6.07
CA ARG A 432 -1.32 29.66 -6.45
C ARG A 432 -2.83 29.55 -6.54
N ILE A 433 -3.40 28.35 -6.70
CA ILE A 433 -4.85 28.12 -6.80
C ILE A 433 -5.49 28.35 -5.43
N ALA A 434 -6.09 29.53 -5.23
CA ALA A 434 -6.61 29.95 -3.93
C ALA A 434 -7.61 28.94 -3.33
N ALA A 435 -8.47 28.36 -4.16
CA ALA A 435 -9.48 27.40 -3.73
C ALA A 435 -8.91 26.05 -3.24
N LEU A 436 -7.66 25.72 -3.58
CA LEU A 436 -6.97 24.49 -3.12
C LEU A 436 -6.05 24.72 -1.94
N ARG A 437 -5.69 25.98 -1.62
CA ARG A 437 -4.78 26.25 -0.48
C ARG A 437 -5.36 25.75 0.83
N GLY A 438 -4.53 25.04 1.61
CA GLY A 438 -4.97 24.45 2.87
C GLY A 438 -5.71 23.12 2.71
N LYS A 439 -5.73 22.56 1.50
CA LYS A 439 -6.30 21.23 1.25
C LYS A 439 -5.22 20.20 0.95
N LEU A 440 -5.46 18.97 1.35
CA LEU A 440 -4.79 17.79 0.82
C LEU A 440 -5.47 17.44 -0.51
N VAL A 441 -4.74 17.51 -1.63
CA VAL A 441 -5.25 17.15 -2.96
C VAL A 441 -4.69 15.80 -3.33
N PHE A 442 -5.54 14.86 -3.67
CA PHE A 442 -5.21 13.47 -3.98
C PHE A 442 -6.12 12.93 -5.10
N GLY A 443 -5.91 11.70 -5.54
CA GLY A 443 -6.72 11.17 -6.63
C GLY A 443 -6.96 9.67 -6.52
N ASP A 444 -7.71 9.15 -7.50
CA ASP A 444 -7.88 7.72 -7.74
C ASP A 444 -7.14 7.30 -9.00
N ILE A 445 -6.30 6.28 -8.89
CA ILE A 445 -5.46 5.77 -9.99
C ILE A 445 -6.33 5.30 -11.15
N SER A 446 -7.33 4.48 -10.83
CA SER A 446 -8.07 3.72 -11.85
C SER A 446 -9.09 4.58 -12.57
N ARG A 447 -9.91 5.32 -11.83
CA ARG A 447 -10.97 6.17 -12.40
C ARG A 447 -10.49 7.54 -12.83
N GLY A 448 -9.31 7.96 -12.34
CA GLY A 448 -8.74 9.28 -12.67
C GLY A 448 -9.51 10.44 -12.06
N ARG A 449 -10.27 10.20 -10.98
CA ARG A 449 -10.92 11.29 -10.23
C ARG A 449 -9.87 11.97 -9.34
N ILE A 450 -10.08 13.25 -9.11
CA ILE A 450 -9.23 14.06 -8.25
C ILE A 450 -10.10 14.57 -7.11
N PHE A 451 -9.57 14.50 -5.90
CA PHE A 451 -10.26 14.83 -4.68
C PHE A 451 -9.47 15.84 -3.85
N ALA A 452 -10.15 16.49 -2.92
CA ALA A 452 -9.55 17.37 -1.94
C ALA A 452 -10.22 17.21 -0.57
N ALA A 453 -9.43 17.31 0.49
CA ALA A 453 -9.91 17.39 1.86
C ALA A 453 -9.19 18.53 2.59
N ASP A 454 -9.89 19.23 3.46
CA ASP A 454 -9.32 20.33 4.25
C ASP A 454 -8.29 19.79 5.25
N LEU A 455 -7.07 20.37 5.27
CA LEU A 455 -5.98 19.91 6.12
C LEU A 455 -6.29 20.04 7.61
N ASP A 456 -6.97 21.11 8.02
CA ASP A 456 -7.33 21.32 9.41
C ASP A 456 -8.43 20.33 9.83
N ALA A 457 -9.38 20.02 8.92
CA ALA A 457 -10.39 18.99 9.16
C ALA A 457 -9.77 17.60 9.29
N LEU A 458 -8.80 17.24 8.43
CA LEU A 458 -8.07 15.99 8.53
C LEU A 458 -7.32 15.86 9.87
N LYS A 459 -6.60 16.90 10.29
CA LYS A 459 -5.89 16.92 11.57
C LYS A 459 -6.84 16.86 12.77
N LYS A 460 -8.01 17.51 12.66
CA LYS A 460 -9.05 17.46 13.70
C LYS A 460 -9.70 16.08 13.80
N ALA A 461 -9.80 15.34 12.69
CA ALA A 461 -10.34 13.99 12.68
C ALA A 461 -9.39 12.96 13.34
N ASP A 462 -8.13 13.33 13.57
CA ASP A 462 -7.15 12.51 14.30
C ASP A 462 -7.36 12.63 15.84
N ASP A 463 -8.58 12.45 16.29
CA ASP A 463 -9.02 12.59 17.70
C ASP A 463 -9.07 11.24 18.44
N GLY A 464 -8.76 10.15 17.76
CA GLY A 464 -8.82 8.79 18.28
C GLY A 464 -10.23 8.23 18.39
N VAL A 465 -11.20 8.80 17.69
CA VAL A 465 -12.57 8.32 17.53
C VAL A 465 -12.76 7.79 16.11
N PRO A 466 -12.84 6.49 15.86
CA PRO A 466 -12.86 5.91 14.51
C PRO A 466 -13.91 6.49 13.56
N ARG A 467 -15.07 6.89 14.08
CA ARG A 467 -16.14 7.47 13.24
C ARG A 467 -15.91 8.94 12.84
N THR A 468 -14.91 9.60 13.45
CA THR A 468 -14.60 11.00 13.09
C THR A 468 -13.73 11.02 11.84
N VAL A 469 -14.32 11.36 10.70
CA VAL A 469 -13.62 11.45 9.42
C VAL A 469 -13.86 12.83 8.79
N ALA A 470 -12.83 13.35 8.14
CA ALA A 470 -12.92 14.60 7.39
C ALA A 470 -13.69 14.40 6.08
N PRO A 471 -14.51 15.36 5.66
CA PRO A 471 -15.21 15.29 4.38
C PRO A 471 -14.25 15.42 3.20
N ILE A 472 -14.57 14.71 2.13
CA ILE A 472 -13.88 14.75 0.83
C ILE A 472 -14.78 15.45 -0.17
N GLU A 473 -14.21 16.27 -1.06
CA GLU A 473 -14.88 16.86 -2.20
C GLU A 473 -14.17 16.55 -3.53
N GLU A 474 -14.91 16.47 -4.63
CA GLU A 474 -14.32 16.22 -5.95
C GLU A 474 -13.82 17.52 -6.58
N VAL A 475 -12.58 17.48 -7.09
CA VAL A 475 -11.97 18.53 -7.90
C VAL A 475 -12.24 18.21 -9.38
N GLN A 476 -13.11 18.99 -10.00
CA GLN A 476 -13.41 18.87 -11.41
C GLN A 476 -12.25 19.42 -12.25
N VAL A 477 -12.02 18.83 -13.41
CA VAL A 477 -10.97 19.29 -14.30
C VAL A 477 -11.56 19.77 -15.64
N TYR A 478 -10.85 20.69 -16.27
CA TYR A 478 -11.14 21.14 -17.62
C TYR A 478 -9.85 21.45 -18.36
N VAL A 479 -9.91 21.52 -19.67
CA VAL A 479 -8.85 22.02 -20.55
C VAL A 479 -9.36 23.18 -21.36
N ARG A 480 -8.44 23.95 -21.96
CA ARG A 480 -8.80 24.93 -23.00
C ARG A 480 -8.36 24.40 -24.36
N ASP A 481 -9.23 24.58 -25.35
CA ASP A 481 -8.88 24.29 -26.73
C ASP A 481 -7.91 25.36 -27.32
N ALA A 482 -7.53 25.20 -28.59
CA ALA A 482 -6.64 26.12 -29.28
C ALA A 482 -7.18 27.56 -29.37
N ASN A 483 -8.49 27.77 -29.24
CA ASN A 483 -9.14 29.07 -29.23
C ASN A 483 -9.34 29.63 -27.81
N GLY A 484 -8.84 28.92 -26.79
CA GLY A 484 -8.99 29.29 -25.38
C GLY A 484 -10.37 28.94 -24.79
N VAL A 485 -11.23 28.21 -25.52
CA VAL A 485 -12.56 27.83 -25.06
C VAL A 485 -12.45 26.69 -24.05
N ARG A 486 -13.09 26.84 -22.89
CA ARG A 486 -13.13 25.82 -21.85
C ARG A 486 -13.92 24.59 -22.33
N ARG A 487 -13.35 23.42 -22.08
CA ARG A 487 -13.96 22.09 -22.25
C ARG A 487 -13.90 21.34 -20.93
N ASP A 488 -15.04 21.12 -20.34
CA ASP A 488 -15.19 20.26 -19.15
C ASP A 488 -15.14 18.80 -19.58
N LEU A 489 -14.28 17.99 -18.92
CA LEU A 489 -14.13 16.57 -19.19
C LEU A 489 -13.53 15.90 -17.96
N SER A 490 -13.66 14.57 -17.85
CA SER A 490 -12.92 13.82 -16.83
C SER A 490 -11.46 13.63 -17.24
N PHE A 491 -10.58 13.38 -16.28
CA PHE A 491 -9.19 13.03 -16.58
C PHE A 491 -9.10 11.75 -17.43
N GLN A 492 -9.98 10.76 -17.20
CA GLN A 492 -10.06 9.56 -18.05
C GLN A 492 -10.34 9.91 -19.51
N GLN A 493 -11.31 10.81 -19.76
CA GLN A 493 -11.63 11.25 -21.12
C GLN A 493 -10.44 11.96 -21.78
N LEU A 494 -9.70 12.78 -21.01
CA LEU A 494 -8.51 13.47 -21.52
C LEU A 494 -7.40 12.48 -21.92
N VAL A 495 -7.18 11.42 -21.10
CA VAL A 495 -6.22 10.37 -21.41
C VAL A 495 -6.68 9.56 -22.63
N ASP A 496 -7.96 9.20 -22.71
CA ASP A 496 -8.54 8.48 -23.87
C ASP A 496 -8.35 9.26 -25.17
N GLU A 497 -8.63 10.57 -25.17
CA GLU A 497 -8.43 11.46 -26.33
C GLU A 497 -6.95 11.52 -26.73
N THR A 498 -6.04 11.66 -25.76
CA THR A 498 -4.59 11.70 -26.02
C THR A 498 -4.06 10.39 -26.61
N MET A 499 -4.63 9.25 -26.22
CA MET A 499 -4.28 7.93 -26.73
C MET A 499 -5.03 7.54 -28.00
N GLY A 500 -6.08 8.28 -28.39
CA GLY A 500 -6.93 7.95 -29.53
C GLY A 500 -7.74 6.67 -29.36
N THR A 501 -7.92 6.19 -28.13
CA THR A 501 -8.67 4.96 -27.83
C THR A 501 -9.23 5.01 -26.42
N LYS A 502 -10.38 4.34 -26.20
CA LYS A 502 -10.95 4.21 -24.87
C LYS A 502 -10.17 3.18 -24.05
N LEU A 503 -9.71 3.59 -22.89
CA LEU A 503 -8.95 2.77 -21.96
C LEU A 503 -9.83 2.32 -20.78
N SER A 504 -9.47 1.22 -20.16
CA SER A 504 -10.17 0.70 -18.99
C SER A 504 -9.86 1.47 -17.71
N ARG A 505 -8.78 2.28 -17.71
CA ARG A 505 -8.32 3.03 -16.53
C ARG A 505 -7.45 4.22 -16.92
N ALA A 506 -7.52 5.26 -16.12
CA ALA A 506 -6.73 6.49 -16.32
C ALA A 506 -5.26 6.37 -15.89
N ASP A 507 -4.97 5.51 -14.93
CA ASP A 507 -3.64 5.36 -14.28
C ASP A 507 -3.06 6.71 -13.80
N LEU A 508 -3.90 7.46 -13.07
CA LEU A 508 -3.57 8.81 -12.56
C LEU A 508 -2.50 8.76 -11.48
N HIS A 509 -1.52 9.63 -11.58
CA HIS A 509 -0.55 9.94 -10.52
C HIS A 509 -0.39 11.45 -10.36
N ILE A 510 -0.03 11.88 -9.16
CA ILE A 510 0.17 13.29 -8.82
C ILE A 510 1.63 13.50 -8.43
N GLY A 511 2.25 14.51 -9.02
CA GLY A 511 3.53 15.06 -8.63
C GLY A 511 3.37 16.49 -8.10
N ARG A 512 4.44 17.04 -7.56
CA ARG A 512 4.47 18.42 -7.05
C ARG A 512 5.71 19.14 -7.58
N SER A 513 5.51 20.36 -8.05
CA SER A 513 6.61 21.29 -8.34
C SER A 513 7.09 21.98 -7.07
N ARG A 514 8.26 22.62 -7.16
CA ARG A 514 8.88 23.32 -6.03
C ARG A 514 8.03 24.48 -5.50
N ASP A 515 7.33 25.17 -6.37
CA ASP A 515 6.45 26.29 -6.02
C ASP A 515 5.06 25.84 -5.51
N GLY A 516 4.89 24.52 -5.29
CA GLY A 516 3.71 23.93 -4.70
C GLY A 516 2.58 23.63 -5.67
N GLU A 517 2.78 23.84 -6.98
CA GLU A 517 1.80 23.46 -7.99
C GLU A 517 1.79 21.95 -8.21
N LEU A 518 0.62 21.40 -8.57
CA LEU A 518 0.47 19.98 -8.80
C LEU A 518 0.62 19.61 -10.27
N LEU A 519 1.28 18.49 -10.49
CA LEU A 519 1.52 17.89 -11.79
C LEU A 519 0.71 16.59 -11.87
N ILE A 520 -0.19 16.54 -12.84
CA ILE A 520 -1.06 15.38 -13.07
C ILE A 520 -0.50 14.57 -14.23
N THR A 521 -0.27 13.29 -13.98
CA THR A 521 0.33 12.37 -14.95
C THR A 521 -0.48 11.09 -15.09
N SER A 522 -0.24 10.36 -16.16
CA SER A 522 -0.81 9.04 -16.38
C SER A 522 0.27 8.07 -16.82
N ARG A 523 0.16 6.82 -16.38
CA ARG A 523 0.96 5.70 -16.91
C ARG A 523 0.51 5.23 -18.29
N GLN A 524 -0.55 5.82 -18.84
CA GLN A 524 -1.09 5.42 -20.14
C GLN A 524 -0.56 6.29 -21.26
N ASP A 525 -0.61 7.62 -21.10
CA ASP A 525 -0.38 8.55 -22.20
C ASP A 525 1.00 9.24 -22.16
N GLY A 526 1.76 9.06 -21.10
CA GLY A 526 3.09 9.66 -20.96
C GLY A 526 3.09 11.17 -20.86
N THR A 527 1.96 11.81 -20.60
CA THR A 527 1.80 13.26 -20.55
C THR A 527 1.84 13.79 -19.12
N ILE A 528 2.59 14.87 -18.95
CA ILE A 528 2.63 15.64 -17.70
C ILE A 528 1.80 16.88 -17.90
N ARG A 529 0.81 17.12 -17.05
CA ARG A 529 -0.07 18.27 -17.04
C ARG A 529 0.05 19.03 -15.73
N MET A 530 0.04 20.34 -15.79
CA MET A 530 0.07 21.18 -14.59
C MET A 530 -1.37 21.64 -14.26
N MET A 531 -1.72 21.59 -13.00
CA MET A 531 -2.89 22.32 -12.51
C MET A 531 -2.57 23.80 -12.47
N ILE A 532 -3.42 24.62 -13.03
CA ILE A 532 -3.25 26.06 -13.05
C ILE A 532 -4.48 26.79 -12.52
N ALA A 533 -4.22 27.98 -11.95
CA ALA A 533 -5.27 28.90 -11.55
C ALA A 533 -6.00 29.46 -12.78
N ASN A 534 -7.28 29.73 -12.63
CA ASN A 534 -8.07 30.49 -13.59
C ASN A 534 -7.53 31.91 -13.76
#